data_2c0baf14f45a736363d3648104bd3fd0
#
_entry.id   2c0baf14f45a736363d3648104bd3fd0
#
_cell.length_a   1.000
_cell.length_b   1.000
_cell.length_c   1.000
_cell.angle_alpha   90.00
_cell.angle_beta   90.00
_cell.angle_gamma   90.00
#
_symmetry.space_group_name_H-M   'P 1'
#
loop_
_entity.id
_entity.type
_entity.pdbx_description
1 polymer ?
#
loop_
_entity_poly.entity_id
_entity_poly.type
_entity_poly.pdbx_seq_one_letter_code
_entity_poly.pdbx_strand_id
1 'polypeptide(L)'
;MLKSSRKYWQSAFSNVSNKMIHHDQVGFIPGMQGWYNIHNSINTIYHINKRKDKHYMIISIYLEKAFDEVQHPFMIKTLSKVGVEGAYLQIIKARHEKPTANIILNRQKLKAFPLGSGTRQGCLLSPLLFNIVLEVLATAVRPEREIKYMQIGNEVVKLSFFL
;
A
#
# COMPACT_ATOMS: atom_id res chain seq x y z
N MET A 1 13.20 -19.48 -16.16
CA MET A 1 13.60 -18.09 -15.90
C MET A 1 12.62 -17.33 -15.00
N LEU A 2 11.31 -17.36 -15.18
CA LEU A 2 10.33 -16.60 -14.38
C LEU A 2 10.28 -16.92 -12.87
N LYS A 3 10.50 -18.18 -12.47
CA LYS A 3 10.47 -18.60 -11.04
C LYS A 3 11.65 -18.05 -10.23
N SER A 4 12.82 -17.90 -10.83
CA SER A 4 14.01 -17.35 -10.16
C SER A 4 13.89 -15.84 -9.91
N SER A 5 13.38 -15.12 -10.89
CA SER A 5 13.08 -13.68 -10.80
C SER A 5 12.06 -13.39 -9.69
N ARG A 6 11.02 -14.22 -9.54
CA ARG A 6 9.99 -14.08 -8.51
C ARG A 6 10.58 -14.18 -7.09
N LYS A 7 11.38 -15.20 -6.81
CA LYS A 7 12.02 -15.38 -5.49
C LYS A 7 12.98 -14.24 -5.16
N TYR A 8 13.72 -13.78 -6.15
CA TYR A 8 14.65 -12.66 -5.99
C TYR A 8 13.93 -11.36 -5.61
N TRP A 9 12.85 -11.02 -6.32
CA TRP A 9 12.03 -9.87 -6.00
C TRP A 9 11.36 -9.98 -4.63
N GLN A 10 10.82 -11.14 -4.29
CA GLN A 10 10.21 -11.37 -2.98
C GLN A 10 11.23 -11.18 -1.84
N SER A 11 12.43 -11.72 -1.97
CA SER A 11 13.48 -11.58 -0.95
C SER A 11 13.96 -10.14 -0.79
N ALA A 12 14.25 -9.47 -1.91
CA ALA A 12 14.75 -8.11 -1.89
C ALA A 12 13.73 -7.12 -1.31
N PHE A 13 12.45 -7.30 -1.65
CA PHE A 13 11.41 -6.41 -1.18
C PHE A 13 10.83 -6.79 0.19
N SER A 14 10.95 -8.03 0.65
CA SER A 14 10.58 -8.39 2.03
C SER A 14 11.41 -7.62 3.05
N ASN A 15 12.70 -7.45 2.80
CA ASN A 15 13.56 -6.64 3.67
C ASN A 15 13.20 -5.15 3.66
N VAL A 16 12.78 -4.64 2.51
CA VAL A 16 12.33 -3.25 2.36
C VAL A 16 10.96 -3.06 3.01
N SER A 17 10.00 -3.95 2.75
CA SER A 17 8.65 -3.85 3.32
C SER A 17 8.65 -3.92 4.85
N ASN A 18 9.42 -4.85 5.43
CA ASN A 18 9.47 -5.01 6.89
C ASN A 18 10.10 -3.81 7.63
N LYS A 19 10.95 -3.03 6.94
CA LYS A 19 11.54 -1.82 7.51
C LYS A 19 10.70 -0.57 7.35
N MET A 20 9.84 -0.56 6.34
CA MET A 20 9.19 0.67 5.87
C MET A 20 7.70 0.69 6.11
N ILE A 21 7.06 -0.47 6.10
CA ILE A 21 5.63 -0.58 6.28
C ILE A 21 5.36 -0.84 7.76
N HIS A 22 4.56 0.02 8.35
CA HIS A 22 4.19 -0.11 9.76
C HIS A 22 3.38 -1.40 9.97
N HIS A 23 3.51 -1.99 11.15
CA HIS A 23 2.85 -3.25 11.52
C HIS A 23 1.31 -3.18 11.51
N ASP A 24 0.72 -1.98 11.53
CA ASP A 24 -0.74 -1.79 11.41
C ASP A 24 -1.25 -2.12 10.00
N GLN A 25 -0.37 -2.12 9.01
CA GLN A 25 -0.72 -2.50 7.65
C GLN A 25 -0.46 -3.99 7.43
N VAL A 26 -1.49 -4.74 7.12
CA VAL A 26 -1.40 -6.20 6.96
C VAL A 26 -1.73 -6.68 5.54
N GLY A 27 -2.38 -5.85 4.73
CA GLY A 27 -2.77 -6.19 3.36
C GLY A 27 -1.56 -6.44 2.46
N PHE A 28 -1.55 -7.54 1.73
CA PHE A 28 -0.51 -7.95 0.80
C PHE A 28 0.92 -8.06 1.37
N ILE A 29 1.07 -8.15 2.69
CA ILE A 29 2.35 -8.36 3.35
C ILE A 29 2.54 -9.84 3.65
N PRO A 30 3.62 -10.48 3.17
CA PRO A 30 3.87 -11.88 3.43
C PRO A 30 3.93 -12.18 4.94
N GLY A 31 3.17 -13.19 5.39
CA GLY A 31 3.11 -13.61 6.78
C GLY A 31 2.13 -12.84 7.65
N MET A 32 1.53 -11.76 7.15
CA MET A 32 0.46 -11.04 7.85
C MET A 32 -0.92 -11.53 7.43
N GLN A 33 -1.87 -11.48 8.34
CA GLN A 33 -3.25 -11.88 8.10
C GLN A 33 -4.19 -10.71 8.36
N GLY A 34 -4.98 -10.33 7.36
CA GLY A 34 -5.98 -9.25 7.46
C GLY A 34 -7.01 -9.46 8.58
N TRP A 35 -7.22 -10.69 9.00
CA TRP A 35 -8.08 -11.05 10.12
C TRP A 35 -7.71 -10.32 11.42
N TYR A 36 -6.42 -10.10 11.70
CA TYR A 36 -6.01 -9.34 12.90
C TYR A 36 -6.54 -7.92 12.90
N ASN A 37 -6.48 -7.23 11.76
CA ASN A 37 -7.01 -5.86 11.67
C ASN A 37 -8.54 -5.84 11.79
N ILE A 38 -9.23 -6.79 11.18
CA ILE A 38 -10.68 -6.93 11.32
C ILE A 38 -11.04 -7.13 12.79
N HIS A 39 -10.35 -8.02 13.48
CA HIS A 39 -10.57 -8.29 14.90
C HIS A 39 -10.30 -7.06 15.77
N ASN A 40 -9.20 -6.37 15.54
CA ASN A 40 -8.87 -5.12 16.24
C ASN A 40 -9.93 -4.04 16.01
N SER A 41 -10.44 -3.91 14.79
CA SER A 41 -11.50 -2.94 14.49
C SER A 41 -12.82 -3.28 15.18
N ILE A 42 -13.21 -4.55 15.19
CA ILE A 42 -14.41 -5.00 15.91
C ILE A 42 -14.27 -4.71 17.41
N ASN A 43 -13.12 -5.02 18.01
CA ASN A 43 -12.84 -4.74 19.41
C ASN A 43 -12.88 -3.25 19.70
N THR A 44 -12.29 -2.44 18.80
CA THR A 44 -12.29 -0.98 18.91
C THR A 44 -13.73 -0.43 18.91
N ILE A 45 -14.56 -0.88 17.97
CA ILE A 45 -15.96 -0.48 17.87
C ILE A 45 -16.74 -0.90 19.15
N TYR A 46 -16.49 -2.10 19.63
CA TYR A 46 -17.11 -2.59 20.86
C TYR A 46 -16.74 -1.70 22.06
N HIS A 47 -15.48 -1.34 22.20
CA HIS A 47 -15.01 -0.44 23.27
C HIS A 47 -15.58 0.98 23.14
N ILE A 48 -15.69 1.52 21.93
CA ILE A 48 -16.33 2.82 21.68
C ILE A 48 -17.79 2.79 22.15
N ASN A 49 -18.55 1.78 21.75
CA ASN A 49 -19.96 1.65 22.08
C ASN A 49 -20.21 1.48 23.60
N LYS A 50 -19.24 0.91 24.32
CA LYS A 50 -19.34 0.72 25.77
C LYS A 50 -19.02 2.00 26.57
N ARG A 51 -18.26 2.95 25.99
CA ARG A 51 -17.89 4.22 26.63
C ARG A 51 -18.88 5.31 26.27
N LYS A 52 -19.76 5.66 27.21
CA LYS A 52 -20.80 6.70 27.01
C LYS A 52 -20.27 8.13 27.10
N ASP A 53 -19.06 8.33 27.67
CA ASP A 53 -18.57 9.65 28.08
C ASP A 53 -17.65 10.34 27.06
N LYS A 54 -17.38 9.71 25.92
CA LYS A 54 -16.48 10.25 24.89
C LYS A 54 -17.06 10.06 23.50
N HIS A 55 -16.97 11.12 22.71
CA HIS A 55 -17.33 11.05 21.29
C HIS A 55 -16.09 10.63 20.47
N TYR A 56 -16.18 9.49 19.82
CA TYR A 56 -15.19 8.98 18.90
C TYR A 56 -15.77 8.98 17.48
N MET A 57 -14.91 9.17 16.51
CA MET A 57 -15.26 9.07 15.09
C MET A 57 -14.40 8.00 14.43
N ILE A 58 -15.04 7.11 13.69
CA ILE A 58 -14.34 6.14 12.84
C ILE A 58 -14.50 6.61 11.40
N ILE A 59 -13.38 6.80 10.72
CA ILE A 59 -13.35 7.19 9.31
C ILE A 59 -12.89 5.97 8.52
N SER A 60 -13.74 5.47 7.65
CA SER A 60 -13.41 4.44 6.68
C SER A 60 -13.27 5.07 5.30
N ILE A 61 -12.11 4.90 4.67
CA ILE A 61 -11.84 5.42 3.34
C ILE A 61 -11.76 4.25 2.37
N TYR A 62 -12.67 4.21 1.41
CA TYR A 62 -12.64 3.26 0.32
C TYR A 62 -11.95 3.89 -0.89
N LEU A 63 -10.91 3.22 -1.40
CA LEU A 63 -10.15 3.67 -2.55
C LEU A 63 -10.61 2.89 -3.79
N GLU A 64 -11.51 3.47 -4.55
CA GLU A 64 -11.92 2.90 -5.83
C GLU A 64 -10.74 2.95 -6.82
N LYS A 65 -10.51 1.84 -7.53
CA LYS A 65 -9.41 1.71 -8.51
C LYS A 65 -8.02 2.10 -7.97
N ALA A 66 -7.77 1.83 -6.70
CA ALA A 66 -6.57 2.24 -6.00
C ALA A 66 -5.27 1.96 -6.75
N PHE A 67 -5.17 0.77 -7.38
CA PHE A 67 -3.98 0.39 -8.16
C PHE A 67 -3.86 1.13 -9.49
N ASP A 68 -4.94 1.63 -10.04
CA ASP A 68 -4.97 2.31 -11.34
C ASP A 68 -4.69 3.82 -11.19
N GLU A 69 -4.94 4.40 -10.01
CA GLU A 69 -4.78 5.83 -9.75
C GLU A 69 -3.37 6.23 -9.26
N VAL A 70 -2.49 5.27 -8.97
CA VAL A 70 -1.13 5.57 -8.52
C VAL A 70 -0.33 6.26 -9.63
N GLN A 71 -0.02 7.53 -9.44
CA GLN A 71 0.79 8.29 -10.40
C GLN A 71 2.25 7.82 -10.41
N HIS A 72 2.79 7.49 -11.57
CA HIS A 72 4.14 6.97 -11.73
C HIS A 72 5.23 7.90 -11.19
N PRO A 73 5.22 9.23 -11.45
CA PRO A 73 6.22 10.13 -10.90
C PRO A 73 6.21 10.18 -9.36
N PHE A 74 5.01 10.17 -8.76
CA PHE A 74 4.86 10.16 -7.31
C PHE A 74 5.40 8.87 -6.71
N MET A 75 5.06 7.73 -7.28
CA MET A 75 5.55 6.41 -6.86
C MET A 75 7.07 6.34 -6.92
N ILE A 76 7.69 6.76 -8.03
CA ILE A 76 9.15 6.75 -8.19
C ILE A 76 9.83 7.66 -7.17
N LYS A 77 9.28 8.86 -6.95
CA LYS A 77 9.80 9.80 -5.94
C LYS A 77 9.69 9.23 -4.53
N THR A 78 8.59 8.59 -4.21
CA THR A 78 8.37 7.92 -2.93
C THR A 78 9.40 6.82 -2.72
N LEU A 79 9.56 5.90 -3.67
CA LEU A 79 10.54 4.82 -3.60
C LEU A 79 11.96 5.32 -3.36
N SER A 80 12.36 6.39 -4.05
CA SER A 80 13.68 7.01 -3.83
C SER A 80 13.82 7.59 -2.42
N LYS A 81 12.79 8.25 -1.90
CA LYS A 81 12.82 8.83 -0.54
C LYS A 81 12.88 7.77 0.57
N VAL A 82 12.26 6.63 0.36
CA VAL A 82 12.23 5.53 1.33
C VAL A 82 13.48 4.63 1.23
N GLY A 83 14.49 5.04 0.46
CA GLY A 83 15.79 4.35 0.40
C GLY A 83 15.85 3.17 -0.56
N VAL A 84 14.89 3.06 -1.50
CA VAL A 84 15.04 2.13 -2.63
C VAL A 84 16.00 2.73 -3.64
N GLU A 85 17.20 2.17 -3.75
CA GLU A 85 18.28 2.70 -4.55
C GLU A 85 18.84 1.66 -5.55
N GLY A 86 19.79 2.10 -6.37
CA GLY A 86 20.55 1.25 -7.25
C GLY A 86 19.74 0.60 -8.36
N ALA A 87 20.06 -0.65 -8.70
CA ALA A 87 19.47 -1.38 -9.81
C ALA A 87 17.94 -1.55 -9.69
N TYR A 88 17.42 -1.67 -8.46
CA TYR A 88 15.99 -1.83 -8.22
C TYR A 88 15.19 -0.61 -8.63
N LEU A 89 15.61 0.57 -8.20
CA LEU A 89 14.96 1.81 -8.58
C LEU A 89 15.04 2.04 -10.10
N GLN A 90 16.15 1.71 -10.72
CA GLN A 90 16.33 1.83 -12.18
C GLN A 90 15.36 0.92 -12.95
N ILE A 91 15.19 -0.32 -12.52
CA ILE A 91 14.24 -1.24 -13.15
C ILE A 91 12.80 -0.76 -13.01
N ILE A 92 12.43 -0.23 -11.83
CA ILE A 92 11.08 0.31 -11.61
C ILE A 92 10.88 1.57 -12.46
N LYS A 93 11.87 2.47 -12.52
CA LYS A 93 11.84 3.64 -13.40
C LYS A 93 11.67 3.24 -14.85
N ALA A 94 12.51 2.34 -15.38
CA ALA A 94 12.43 1.89 -16.76
C ALA A 94 11.05 1.28 -17.12
N ARG A 95 10.34 0.71 -16.15
CA ARG A 95 9.01 0.17 -16.35
C ARG A 95 7.91 1.23 -16.37
N HIS A 96 8.08 2.32 -15.63
CA HIS A 96 7.03 3.30 -15.37
C HIS A 96 7.34 4.69 -15.95
N GLU A 97 8.48 4.86 -16.59
CA GLU A 97 8.92 6.11 -17.20
C GLU A 97 8.38 6.27 -18.60
N LYS A 98 7.38 6.13 -19.07
CA LYS A 98 6.68 6.21 -20.37
C LYS A 98 6.09 4.85 -20.76
N PRO A 99 5.35 4.23 -19.86
CA PRO A 99 4.73 2.96 -20.19
C PRO A 99 3.68 3.15 -21.26
N THR A 100 3.57 2.16 -22.12
CA THR A 100 2.53 2.11 -23.16
C THR A 100 1.73 0.84 -23.03
N ALA A 101 0.44 0.89 -23.34
CA ALA A 101 -0.43 -0.26 -23.44
C ALA A 101 -0.96 -0.44 -24.87
N ASN A 102 -1.26 -1.68 -25.20
CA ASN A 102 -1.96 -2.04 -26.43
C ASN A 102 -3.18 -2.88 -26.07
N ILE A 103 -4.26 -2.66 -26.78
CA ILE A 103 -5.43 -3.50 -26.72
C ILE A 103 -5.37 -4.51 -27.87
N ILE A 104 -5.70 -5.76 -27.58
CA ILE A 104 -5.85 -6.80 -28.60
C ILE A 104 -7.35 -7.08 -28.73
N LEU A 105 -7.91 -6.76 -29.89
CA LEU A 105 -9.31 -6.99 -30.22
C LEU A 105 -9.36 -7.89 -31.44
N ASN A 106 -10.11 -8.99 -31.37
CA ASN A 106 -10.25 -9.96 -32.48
C ASN A 106 -8.92 -10.40 -33.10
N ARG A 107 -7.91 -10.68 -32.25
CA ARG A 107 -6.53 -11.06 -32.64
C ARG A 107 -5.73 -9.93 -33.33
N GLN A 108 -6.27 -8.73 -33.44
CA GLN A 108 -5.57 -7.57 -33.98
C GLN A 108 -5.06 -6.69 -32.84
N LYS A 109 -3.79 -6.32 -32.89
CA LYS A 109 -3.16 -5.42 -31.93
C LYS A 109 -3.44 -3.99 -32.37
N LEU A 110 -4.18 -3.22 -31.54
CA LEU A 110 -4.46 -1.82 -31.78
C LEU A 110 -3.23 -0.94 -31.51
N LYS A 111 -3.31 0.32 -31.92
CA LYS A 111 -2.23 1.29 -31.68
C LYS A 111 -1.95 1.46 -30.19
N ALA A 112 -0.66 1.52 -29.86
CA ALA A 112 -0.22 1.79 -28.49
C ALA A 112 -0.66 3.18 -28.02
N PHE A 113 -1.03 3.28 -26.75
CA PHE A 113 -1.33 4.54 -26.08
C PHE A 113 -0.53 4.66 -24.79
N PRO A 114 -0.14 5.89 -24.36
CA PRO A 114 0.61 6.11 -23.15
C PRO A 114 -0.25 5.87 -21.90
N LEU A 115 0.37 5.35 -20.85
CA LEU A 115 -0.21 5.24 -19.51
C LEU A 115 0.43 6.28 -18.60
N GLY A 116 -0.39 7.12 -17.94
CA GLY A 116 0.08 8.14 -16.99
C GLY A 116 0.10 7.68 -15.54
N SER A 117 -0.69 6.67 -15.22
CA SER A 117 -0.86 6.15 -13.86
C SER A 117 -1.07 4.64 -13.87
N GLY A 118 -1.15 4.09 -12.69
CA GLY A 118 -1.52 2.71 -12.46
C GLY A 118 -0.36 1.74 -12.37
N THR A 119 -0.65 0.64 -11.71
CA THR A 119 0.24 -0.50 -11.61
C THR A 119 -0.38 -1.69 -12.34
N ARG A 120 0.46 -2.46 -13.04
CA ARG A 120 -0.03 -3.57 -13.86
C ARG A 120 -0.72 -4.63 -13.01
N GLN A 121 -1.98 -4.93 -13.30
CA GLN A 121 -2.72 -6.05 -12.70
C GLN A 121 -1.99 -7.37 -12.96
N GLY A 122 -1.96 -8.24 -11.94
CA GLY A 122 -1.22 -9.50 -11.99
C GLY A 122 0.31 -9.37 -11.86
N CYS A 123 0.84 -8.17 -11.69
CA CYS A 123 2.26 -7.98 -11.37
C CYS A 123 2.48 -8.18 -9.86
N LEU A 124 3.44 -9.02 -9.50
CA LEU A 124 3.77 -9.32 -8.11
C LEU A 124 4.30 -8.11 -7.31
N LEU A 125 4.79 -7.09 -8.02
CA LEU A 125 5.29 -5.87 -7.40
C LEU A 125 4.19 -4.84 -7.14
N SER A 126 3.07 -4.91 -7.85
CA SER A 126 2.02 -3.89 -7.75
C SER A 126 1.46 -3.74 -6.34
N PRO A 127 1.12 -4.81 -5.61
CA PRO A 127 0.65 -4.67 -4.24
C PRO A 127 1.67 -4.01 -3.31
N LEU A 128 2.94 -4.37 -3.47
CA LEU A 128 4.00 -3.80 -2.65
C LEU A 128 4.26 -2.32 -2.96
N LEU A 129 4.29 -1.96 -4.24
CA LEU A 129 4.44 -0.56 -4.65
C LEU A 129 3.28 0.29 -4.13
N PHE A 130 2.08 -0.25 -4.17
CA PHE A 130 0.89 0.39 -3.61
C PHE A 130 1.01 0.57 -2.09
N ASN A 131 1.42 -0.47 -1.35
CA ASN A 131 1.63 -0.40 0.09
C ASN A 131 2.65 0.68 0.48
N ILE A 132 3.74 0.81 -0.27
CA ILE A 132 4.75 1.86 -0.03
C ILE A 132 4.15 3.26 -0.28
N VAL A 133 3.30 3.40 -1.28
CA VAL A 133 2.60 4.68 -1.55
C VAL A 133 1.62 5.00 -0.42
N LEU A 134 0.86 4.02 0.07
CA LEU A 134 -0.04 4.19 1.21
C LEU A 134 0.70 4.56 2.51
N GLU A 135 1.89 4.01 2.72
CA GLU A 135 2.68 4.31 3.93
C GLU A 135 3.05 5.80 4.02
N VAL A 136 3.19 6.50 2.88
CA VAL A 136 3.38 7.96 2.89
C VAL A 136 2.17 8.68 3.48
N LEU A 137 0.96 8.26 3.11
CA LEU A 137 -0.27 8.81 3.68
C LEU A 137 -0.37 8.48 5.18
N ALA A 138 -0.09 7.24 5.54
CA ALA A 138 -0.09 6.80 6.93
C ALA A 138 0.91 7.59 7.78
N THR A 139 2.11 7.80 7.26
CA THR A 139 3.15 8.58 7.93
C THR A 139 2.77 10.05 8.08
N ALA A 140 1.97 10.61 7.18
CA ALA A 140 1.45 11.97 7.33
C ALA A 140 0.38 12.06 8.41
N VAL A 141 -0.46 11.04 8.58
CA VAL A 141 -1.57 11.03 9.54
C VAL A 141 -1.12 10.68 10.97
N ARG A 142 -0.19 9.72 11.12
CA ARG A 142 0.25 9.23 12.44
C ARG A 142 0.84 10.29 13.38
N PRO A 143 1.64 11.27 12.96
CA PRO A 143 2.20 12.29 13.86
C PRO A 143 1.24 13.45 14.16
N GLU A 144 0.05 13.48 13.54
CA GLU A 144 -0.88 14.59 13.72
C GLU A 144 -1.36 14.67 15.16
N ARG A 145 -1.02 15.78 15.84
CA ARG A 145 -1.29 15.97 17.27
C ARG A 145 -2.75 16.28 17.57
N GLU A 146 -3.48 16.80 16.61
CA GLU A 146 -4.89 17.11 16.76
C GLU A 146 -5.75 15.86 16.77
N ILE A 147 -5.27 14.76 16.16
CA ILE A 147 -5.92 13.46 16.18
C ILE A 147 -5.63 12.76 17.51
N LYS A 148 -6.60 12.79 18.41
CA LYS A 148 -6.53 12.06 19.68
C LYS A 148 -6.82 10.59 19.45
N TYR A 149 -5.86 9.76 19.83
CA TYR A 149 -5.97 8.32 19.71
C TYR A 149 -6.81 7.71 20.82
N MET A 150 -7.33 6.51 20.57
CA MET A 150 -8.09 5.79 21.57
C MET A 150 -7.17 4.88 22.38
N GLN A 151 -7.24 4.99 23.70
CA GLN A 151 -6.56 4.07 24.61
C GLN A 151 -7.51 2.95 25.02
N ILE A 152 -7.11 1.72 24.78
CA ILE A 152 -7.81 0.51 25.21
C ILE A 152 -6.88 -0.26 26.13
N GLY A 153 -7.14 -0.21 27.45
CA GLY A 153 -6.21 -0.78 28.42
C GLY A 153 -4.86 -0.08 28.37
N ASN A 154 -3.79 -0.84 28.14
CA ASN A 154 -2.42 -0.35 27.99
C ASN A 154 -2.03 -0.04 26.54
N GLU A 155 -2.91 -0.31 25.58
CA GLU A 155 -2.63 -0.13 24.15
C GLU A 155 -3.29 1.14 23.62
N VAL A 156 -2.57 1.78 22.70
CA VAL A 156 -3.05 2.98 21.98
C VAL A 156 -3.40 2.59 20.56
N VAL A 157 -4.69 2.62 20.23
CA VAL A 157 -5.17 2.37 18.87
C VAL A 157 -5.11 3.67 18.09
N LYS A 158 -4.21 3.75 17.12
CA LYS A 158 -3.95 4.94 16.32
C LYS A 158 -4.62 4.88 14.95
N LEU A 159 -4.26 3.90 14.18
CA LEU A 159 -4.65 3.80 12.79
C LEU A 159 -4.57 2.35 12.34
N SER A 160 -5.57 1.88 11.64
CA SER A 160 -5.55 0.55 11.05
C SER A 160 -5.84 0.66 9.55
N PHE A 161 -4.98 0.07 8.74
CA PHE A 161 -5.18 -0.03 7.31
C PHE A 161 -5.68 -1.42 6.95
N PHE A 162 -6.78 -1.45 6.21
CA PHE A 162 -7.30 -2.66 5.57
C PHE A 162 -7.09 -2.54 4.07
N LEU A 163 -6.56 -3.57 3.47
CA LEU A 163 -6.52 -3.75 2.03
C LEU A 163 -7.11 -5.10 1.67
#